data_85cd6ed132a8b361fbe89275d01b4db4
#
_entry.id   85cd6ed132a8b361fbe89275d01b4db4
#
_cell.length_a   1.000
_cell.length_b   1.000
_cell.length_c   1.000
_cell.angle_alpha   90.00
_cell.angle_beta   90.00
_cell.angle_gamma   90.00
#
_symmetry.space_group_name_H-M   'P 1'
#
loop_
_entity.id
_entity.type
_entity.pdbx_description
1 polymer ?
#
loop_
_entity_poly.entity_id
_entity_poly.type
_entity_poly.pdbx_seq_one_letter_code
_entity_poly.pdbx_strand_id
1 'polypeptide(L)'
;MGYDIGNVVANMFFAWNNGTFTIEDEAEKADFTGWVEQSVEDTIDLFIEKYGRYYDENVKDHMAKTPGFKEWYLGTILRDTAAVAGLELVRRIVGLANVKDITTIADESKRAAAEKICILTAKSFIMNRDSFKTGKDFTGALKDAVAKVTV
;
A
#
# COMPACT_ATOMS: atom_id res chain seq x y z
N MET A 1 -4.08 -14.29 -0.13
CA MET A 1 -3.01 -13.52 -0.84
C MET A 1 -3.31 -12.01 -0.79
N GLY A 2 -4.38 -11.50 -1.41
CA GLY A 2 -4.66 -10.05 -1.38
C GLY A 2 -4.76 -9.47 0.03
N TYR A 3 -5.33 -10.22 0.97
CA TYR A 3 -5.37 -9.83 2.39
C TYR A 3 -3.97 -9.65 3.00
N ASP A 4 -3.08 -10.60 2.78
CA ASP A 4 -1.74 -10.57 3.37
C ASP A 4 -0.90 -9.44 2.79
N ILE A 5 -0.91 -9.31 1.45
CA ILE A 5 -0.17 -8.26 0.74
C ILE A 5 -0.72 -6.87 1.12
N GLY A 6 -2.05 -6.73 1.21
CA GLY A 6 -2.69 -5.48 1.61
C GLY A 6 -2.30 -5.04 3.02
N ASN A 7 -2.20 -5.96 3.97
CA ASN A 7 -1.70 -5.65 5.31
C ASN A 7 -0.22 -5.22 5.30
N VAL A 8 0.62 -5.87 4.48
CA VAL A 8 2.03 -5.47 4.33
C VAL A 8 2.11 -4.04 3.80
N VAL A 9 1.40 -3.72 2.72
CA VAL A 9 1.38 -2.37 2.11
C VAL A 9 0.92 -1.32 3.12
N ALA A 10 -0.16 -1.58 3.86
CA ALA A 10 -0.67 -0.64 4.87
C ALA A 10 0.37 -0.37 5.97
N ASN A 11 1.02 -1.43 6.50
CA ASN A 11 2.03 -1.26 7.53
C ASN A 11 3.27 -0.52 7.03
N MET A 12 3.69 -0.76 5.79
CA MET A 12 4.75 0.03 5.17
C MET A 12 4.39 1.51 5.06
N PHE A 13 3.14 1.84 4.73
CA PHE A 13 2.71 3.24 4.66
C PHE A 13 2.56 3.90 6.04
N PHE A 14 2.26 3.17 7.10
CA PHE A 14 2.39 3.71 8.46
C PHE A 14 3.85 4.04 8.79
N ALA A 15 4.80 3.14 8.48
CA ALA A 15 6.22 3.39 8.67
C ALA A 15 6.72 4.57 7.83
N TRP A 16 6.27 4.69 6.57
CA TRP A 16 6.58 5.83 5.70
C TRP A 16 6.14 7.16 6.33
N ASN A 17 4.90 7.21 6.83
CA ASN A 17 4.38 8.40 7.50
C ASN A 17 5.17 8.71 8.79
N ASN A 18 5.50 7.70 9.59
CA ASN A 18 6.32 7.88 10.77
C ASN A 18 7.67 8.52 10.39
N GLY A 19 8.42 7.91 9.48
CA GLY A 19 9.71 8.42 9.02
C GLY A 19 9.64 9.84 8.46
N THR A 20 8.60 10.14 7.67
CA THR A 20 8.38 11.48 7.11
C THR A 20 8.28 12.56 8.18
N PHE A 21 7.64 12.27 9.32
CA PHE A 21 7.35 13.26 10.34
C PHE A 21 8.25 13.21 11.57
N THR A 22 9.08 12.18 11.73
CA THR A 22 9.96 12.01 12.90
C THR A 22 11.45 12.07 12.59
N ILE A 23 11.87 11.72 11.37
CA ILE A 23 13.27 11.83 10.97
C ILE A 23 13.58 13.30 10.68
N GLU A 24 14.56 13.86 11.39
CA GLU A 24 14.93 15.27 11.29
C GLU A 24 15.90 15.53 10.14
N ASP A 25 16.85 14.63 9.92
CA ASP A 25 17.80 14.75 8.81
C ASP A 25 17.11 14.47 7.47
N GLU A 26 17.13 15.45 6.56
CA GLU A 26 16.42 15.37 5.29
C GLU A 26 16.99 14.29 4.35
N ALA A 27 18.30 13.99 4.42
CA ALA A 27 18.89 12.95 3.60
C ALA A 27 18.48 11.56 4.12
N GLU A 28 18.56 11.35 5.43
CA GLU A 28 18.11 10.10 6.06
C GLU A 28 16.61 9.87 5.84
N LYS A 29 15.81 10.93 5.95
CA LYS A 29 14.36 10.88 5.67
C LYS A 29 14.08 10.44 4.23
N ALA A 30 14.78 11.07 3.27
CA ALA A 30 14.62 10.75 1.85
C ALA A 30 15.03 9.29 1.55
N ASP A 31 16.14 8.84 2.12
CA ASP A 31 16.62 7.46 1.97
C ASP A 31 15.61 6.46 2.55
N PHE A 32 15.11 6.71 3.76
CA PHE A 32 14.14 5.83 4.43
C PHE A 32 12.81 5.78 3.68
N THR A 33 12.24 6.93 3.35
CA THR A 33 10.95 6.99 2.65
C THR A 33 11.04 6.40 1.25
N GLY A 34 12.15 6.67 0.54
CA GLY A 34 12.44 6.08 -0.77
C GLY A 34 12.59 4.56 -0.71
N TRP A 35 13.27 4.05 0.33
CA TRP A 35 13.37 2.60 0.56
C TRP A 35 12.00 1.97 0.83
N VAL A 36 11.13 2.60 1.62
CA VAL A 36 9.77 2.10 1.87
C VAL A 36 8.96 2.07 0.57
N GLU A 37 9.00 3.14 -0.21
CA GLU A 37 8.30 3.21 -1.50
C GLU A 37 8.77 2.10 -2.44
N GLN A 38 10.08 1.93 -2.61
CA GLN A 38 10.64 0.87 -3.45
C GLN A 38 10.24 -0.52 -2.94
N SER A 39 10.22 -0.72 -1.62
CA SER A 39 9.81 -2.01 -1.03
C SER A 39 8.34 -2.33 -1.28
N VAL A 40 7.46 -1.33 -1.32
CA VAL A 40 6.05 -1.51 -1.71
C VAL A 40 5.96 -1.87 -3.20
N GLU A 41 6.67 -1.14 -4.06
CA GLU A 41 6.70 -1.41 -5.50
C GLU A 41 7.21 -2.82 -5.78
N ASP A 42 8.34 -3.20 -5.19
CA ASP A 42 8.93 -4.54 -5.35
C ASP A 42 8.01 -5.64 -4.81
N THR A 43 7.33 -5.41 -3.68
CA THR A 43 6.38 -6.39 -3.11
C THR A 43 5.27 -6.72 -4.10
N ILE A 44 4.70 -5.72 -4.74
CA ILE A 44 3.62 -5.88 -5.72
C ILE A 44 4.15 -6.47 -7.03
N ASP A 45 5.17 -5.87 -7.61
CA ASP A 45 5.63 -6.20 -8.94
C ASP A 45 6.32 -7.58 -9.00
N LEU A 46 7.13 -7.92 -7.98
CA LEU A 46 7.71 -9.25 -7.84
C LEU A 46 6.66 -10.33 -7.52
N PHE A 47 5.60 -9.97 -6.78
CA PHE A 47 4.48 -10.90 -6.58
C PHE A 47 3.81 -11.23 -7.91
N ILE A 48 3.50 -10.22 -8.73
CA ILE A 48 2.87 -10.42 -10.05
C ILE A 48 3.75 -11.31 -10.93
N GLU A 49 5.05 -10.98 -11.01
CA GLU A 49 6.01 -11.73 -11.82
C GLU A 49 6.14 -13.19 -11.37
N LYS A 50 6.45 -13.40 -10.08
CA LYS A 50 6.72 -14.74 -9.54
C LYS A 50 5.47 -15.61 -9.52
N TYR A 51 4.33 -15.04 -9.15
CA TYR A 51 3.06 -15.75 -9.17
C TYR A 51 2.65 -16.10 -10.60
N GLY A 52 2.78 -15.16 -11.53
CA GLY A 52 2.49 -15.39 -12.95
C GLY A 52 3.31 -16.54 -13.52
N ARG A 53 4.62 -16.57 -13.26
CA ARG A 53 5.50 -17.65 -13.66
C ARG A 53 5.11 -18.97 -12.99
N TYR A 54 4.91 -18.98 -11.68
CA TYR A 54 4.49 -20.19 -10.97
C TYR A 54 3.16 -20.73 -11.50
N TYR A 55 2.23 -19.85 -11.83
CA TYR A 55 0.93 -20.20 -12.42
C TYR A 55 1.12 -20.94 -13.75
N ASP A 56 1.92 -20.40 -14.66
CA ASP A 56 2.18 -20.99 -15.98
C ASP A 56 2.83 -22.38 -15.88
N GLU A 57 3.75 -22.57 -14.93
CA GLU A 57 4.48 -23.81 -14.73
C GLU A 57 3.67 -24.92 -14.05
N ASN A 58 2.79 -24.57 -13.13
CA ASN A 58 2.21 -25.53 -12.19
C ASN A 58 0.70 -25.73 -12.29
N VAL A 59 -0.06 -24.78 -12.87
CA VAL A 59 -1.52 -24.91 -12.96
C VAL A 59 -1.90 -25.93 -14.02
N LYS A 60 -2.66 -26.95 -13.60
CA LYS A 60 -3.09 -28.07 -14.47
C LYS A 60 -4.56 -28.04 -14.82
N ASP A 61 -5.37 -27.28 -14.09
CA ASP A 61 -6.80 -27.16 -14.31
C ASP A 61 -7.10 -26.51 -15.68
N HIS A 62 -7.96 -27.16 -16.47
CA HIS A 62 -8.34 -26.68 -17.80
C HIS A 62 -9.05 -25.31 -17.78
N MET A 63 -9.91 -25.08 -16.77
CA MET A 63 -10.62 -23.81 -16.64
C MET A 63 -9.65 -22.67 -16.35
N ALA A 64 -8.66 -22.93 -15.50
CA ALA A 64 -7.62 -21.96 -15.17
C ALA A 64 -6.67 -21.68 -16.35
N LYS A 65 -6.60 -22.55 -17.35
CA LYS A 65 -5.83 -22.33 -18.59
C LYS A 65 -6.60 -21.59 -19.68
N THR A 66 -7.83 -21.19 -19.42
CA THR A 66 -8.59 -20.35 -20.35
C THR A 66 -7.84 -19.03 -20.62
N PRO A 67 -7.67 -18.62 -21.88
CA PRO A 67 -7.01 -17.36 -22.21
C PRO A 67 -7.62 -16.16 -21.44
N GLY A 68 -6.74 -15.36 -20.81
CA GLY A 68 -7.14 -14.19 -20.01
C GLY A 68 -7.53 -14.52 -18.55
N PHE A 69 -7.66 -15.78 -18.15
CA PHE A 69 -8.04 -16.13 -16.78
C PHE A 69 -6.94 -15.75 -15.77
N LYS A 70 -5.66 -15.99 -16.08
CA LYS A 70 -4.53 -15.63 -15.22
C LYS A 70 -4.51 -14.12 -14.93
N GLU A 71 -4.61 -13.32 -15.96
CA GLU A 71 -4.61 -11.86 -15.88
C GLU A 71 -5.81 -11.35 -15.07
N TRP A 72 -6.99 -11.90 -15.31
CA TRP A 72 -8.18 -11.60 -14.53
C TRP A 72 -7.98 -11.97 -13.06
N TYR A 73 -7.46 -13.15 -12.77
CA TYR A 73 -7.24 -13.62 -11.40
C TYR A 73 -6.21 -12.77 -10.66
N LEU A 74 -5.07 -12.46 -11.28
CA LEU A 74 -4.10 -11.52 -10.74
C LEU A 74 -4.73 -10.15 -10.47
N GLY A 75 -5.55 -9.64 -11.39
CA GLY A 75 -6.30 -8.41 -11.21
C GLY A 75 -7.22 -8.45 -9.99
N THR A 76 -7.87 -9.59 -9.70
CA THR A 76 -8.70 -9.73 -8.48
C THR A 76 -7.87 -9.67 -7.21
N ILE A 77 -6.67 -10.26 -7.20
CA ILE A 77 -5.75 -10.20 -6.05
C ILE A 77 -5.30 -8.76 -5.79
N LEU A 78 -4.92 -8.01 -6.84
CA LEU A 78 -4.49 -6.61 -6.69
C LEU A 78 -5.63 -5.70 -6.22
N ARG A 79 -6.83 -5.90 -6.75
CA ARG A 79 -8.03 -5.21 -6.29
C ARG A 79 -8.29 -5.45 -4.79
N ASP A 80 -8.18 -6.71 -4.36
CA ASP A 80 -8.37 -7.08 -2.97
C ASP A 80 -7.23 -6.54 -2.10
N THR A 81 -5.98 -6.54 -2.61
CA THR A 81 -4.82 -5.92 -1.96
C THR A 81 -5.07 -4.44 -1.68
N ALA A 82 -5.51 -3.66 -2.68
CA ALA A 82 -5.81 -2.25 -2.50
C ALA A 82 -6.97 -2.04 -1.50
N ALA A 83 -8.06 -2.81 -1.63
CA ALA A 83 -9.19 -2.70 -0.71
C ALA A 83 -8.79 -2.99 0.74
N VAL A 84 -8.04 -4.07 0.98
CA VAL A 84 -7.58 -4.45 2.33
C VAL A 84 -6.60 -3.43 2.89
N ALA A 85 -5.63 -2.97 2.09
CA ALA A 85 -4.70 -1.92 2.51
C ALA A 85 -5.45 -0.65 2.95
N GLY A 86 -6.44 -0.23 2.16
CA GLY A 86 -7.29 0.92 2.50
C GLY A 86 -8.08 0.71 3.79
N LEU A 87 -8.69 -0.45 3.98
CA LEU A 87 -9.42 -0.78 5.20
C LEU A 87 -8.51 -0.81 6.43
N GLU A 88 -7.30 -1.36 6.31
CA GLU A 88 -6.33 -1.39 7.41
C GLU A 88 -5.87 0.02 7.78
N LEU A 89 -5.56 0.88 6.80
CA LEU A 89 -5.23 2.28 7.03
C LEU A 89 -6.36 3.00 7.80
N VAL A 90 -7.61 2.91 7.35
CA VAL A 90 -8.75 3.53 8.05
C VAL A 90 -8.93 2.97 9.45
N ARG A 91 -8.91 1.65 9.59
CA ARG A 91 -9.15 0.97 10.86
C ARG A 91 -8.16 1.39 11.95
N ARG A 92 -6.90 1.63 11.58
CA ARG A 92 -5.84 2.02 12.52
C ARG A 92 -5.85 3.51 12.85
N ILE A 93 -6.47 4.35 12.04
CA ILE A 93 -6.57 5.79 12.28
C ILE A 93 -7.88 6.14 13.00
N VAL A 94 -9.01 5.67 12.48
CA VAL A 94 -10.35 6.04 12.98
C VAL A 94 -10.86 5.06 14.04
N GLY A 95 -10.34 3.83 14.04
CA GLY A 95 -10.75 2.77 14.95
C GLY A 95 -10.10 2.86 16.34
N LEU A 96 -10.48 1.91 17.21
CA LEU A 96 -9.90 1.80 18.55
C LEU A 96 -8.49 1.19 18.57
N ALA A 97 -8.12 0.43 17.55
CA ALA A 97 -6.85 -0.28 17.46
C ALA A 97 -5.80 0.57 16.74
N ASN A 98 -5.30 1.60 17.41
CA ASN A 98 -4.29 2.50 16.89
C ASN A 98 -2.97 1.78 16.56
N VAL A 99 -2.15 2.38 15.66
CA VAL A 99 -0.81 1.92 15.30
C VAL A 99 0.25 2.84 15.90
N LYS A 100 1.32 2.25 16.44
CA LYS A 100 2.38 3.02 17.11
C LYS A 100 3.08 4.00 16.16
N ASP A 101 3.32 3.62 14.91
CA ASP A 101 3.94 4.49 13.91
C ASP A 101 3.27 5.87 13.80
N ILE A 102 1.97 5.95 14.01
CA ILE A 102 1.24 7.22 13.98
C ILE A 102 1.13 7.84 15.37
N THR A 103 0.81 7.05 16.39
CA THR A 103 0.57 7.59 17.75
C THR A 103 1.84 8.08 18.44
N THR A 104 3.02 7.64 18.01
CA THR A 104 4.31 8.11 18.54
C THR A 104 4.81 9.41 17.91
N ILE A 105 4.15 9.95 16.88
CA ILE A 105 4.45 11.29 16.35
C ILE A 105 4.04 12.31 17.42
N ALA A 106 5.03 12.90 18.08
CA ALA A 106 4.80 13.75 19.26
C ALA A 106 4.12 15.08 18.91
N ASP A 107 4.49 15.69 17.79
CA ASP A 107 3.89 16.93 17.29
C ASP A 107 2.47 16.66 16.78
N GLU A 108 1.48 17.33 17.37
CA GLU A 108 0.08 17.13 17.04
C GLU A 108 -0.29 17.53 15.60
N SER A 109 0.34 18.59 15.06
CA SER A 109 0.10 19.04 13.70
C SER A 109 0.66 18.06 12.69
N LYS A 110 1.88 17.55 12.93
CA LYS A 110 2.52 16.51 12.13
C LYS A 110 1.73 15.19 12.19
N ARG A 111 1.27 14.81 13.39
CA ARG A 111 0.44 13.62 13.56
C ARG A 111 -0.88 13.74 12.80
N ALA A 112 -1.58 14.88 12.91
CA ALA A 112 -2.81 15.12 12.16
C ALA A 112 -2.59 15.10 10.64
N ALA A 113 -1.44 15.59 10.17
CA ALA A 113 -1.06 15.49 8.76
C ALA A 113 -0.84 14.01 8.33
N ALA A 114 -0.12 13.22 9.12
CA ALA A 114 0.08 11.78 8.88
C ALA A 114 -1.25 11.02 8.83
N GLU A 115 -2.14 11.26 9.78
CA GLU A 115 -3.48 10.67 9.83
C GLU A 115 -4.28 11.02 8.56
N LYS A 116 -4.24 12.30 8.16
CA LYS A 116 -4.93 12.77 6.95
C LYS A 116 -4.38 12.12 5.68
N ILE A 117 -3.06 11.98 5.56
CA ILE A 117 -2.42 11.26 4.45
C ILE A 117 -2.92 9.81 4.42
N CYS A 118 -2.90 9.11 5.56
CA CYS A 118 -3.40 7.73 5.65
C CYS A 118 -4.86 7.62 5.17
N ILE A 119 -5.75 8.51 5.61
CA ILE A 119 -7.17 8.49 5.23
C ILE A 119 -7.37 8.80 3.74
N LEU A 120 -6.64 9.76 3.18
CA LEU A 120 -6.74 10.09 1.75
C LEU A 120 -6.22 8.95 0.88
N THR A 121 -5.10 8.33 1.27
CA THR A 121 -4.56 7.14 0.60
C THR A 121 -5.56 5.98 0.69
N ALA A 122 -6.12 5.73 1.86
CA ALA A 122 -7.13 4.70 2.08
C ALA A 122 -8.39 4.92 1.20
N LYS A 123 -8.85 6.16 1.11
CA LYS A 123 -9.97 6.52 0.24
C LYS A 123 -9.67 6.20 -1.22
N SER A 124 -8.46 6.54 -1.70
CA SER A 124 -8.04 6.18 -3.06
C SER A 124 -8.03 4.67 -3.27
N PHE A 125 -7.44 3.93 -2.34
CA PHE A 125 -7.36 2.47 -2.40
C PHE A 125 -8.73 1.79 -2.45
N ILE A 126 -9.68 2.22 -1.64
CA ILE A 126 -11.01 1.62 -1.58
C ILE A 126 -11.84 2.00 -2.82
N MET A 127 -11.85 3.29 -3.17
CA MET A 127 -12.72 3.81 -4.22
C MET A 127 -12.24 3.48 -5.63
N ASN A 128 -10.92 3.41 -5.82
CA ASN A 128 -10.29 3.19 -7.12
C ASN A 128 -9.61 1.81 -7.24
N ARG A 129 -9.96 0.85 -6.37
CA ARG A 129 -9.29 -0.47 -6.26
C ARG A 129 -9.12 -1.21 -7.59
N ASP A 130 -10.01 -1.00 -8.55
CA ASP A 130 -9.96 -1.67 -9.85
C ASP A 130 -8.90 -1.08 -10.80
N SER A 131 -8.33 0.09 -10.47
CA SER A 131 -7.30 0.74 -11.27
C SER A 131 -5.86 0.34 -10.92
N PHE A 132 -5.65 -0.30 -9.77
CA PHE A 132 -4.32 -0.68 -9.29
C PHE A 132 -3.79 -1.91 -10.03
N LYS A 133 -2.69 -1.76 -10.76
CA LYS A 133 -2.09 -2.80 -11.62
C LYS A 133 -0.61 -3.06 -11.32
N THR A 134 0.11 -2.08 -10.80
CA THR A 134 1.55 -2.11 -10.53
C THR A 134 1.86 -1.52 -9.16
N GLY A 135 3.06 -1.78 -8.63
CA GLY A 135 3.51 -1.16 -7.38
C GLY A 135 3.47 0.36 -7.41
N LYS A 136 3.75 0.96 -8.56
CA LYS A 136 3.70 2.42 -8.76
C LYS A 136 2.30 3.02 -8.60
N ASP A 137 1.25 2.26 -8.85
CA ASP A 137 -0.11 2.74 -8.60
C ASP A 137 -0.35 2.94 -7.10
N PHE A 138 0.22 2.05 -6.27
CA PHE A 138 0.11 2.14 -4.80
C PHE A 138 0.91 3.31 -4.25
N THR A 139 2.17 3.47 -4.65
CA THR A 139 3.00 4.60 -4.20
C THR A 139 2.51 5.92 -4.79
N GLY A 140 1.98 5.92 -6.01
CA GLY A 140 1.33 7.08 -6.63
C GLY A 140 0.15 7.60 -5.82
N ALA A 141 -0.73 6.71 -5.34
CA ALA A 141 -1.87 7.10 -4.51
C ALA A 141 -1.43 7.74 -3.18
N LEU A 142 -0.31 7.27 -2.57
CA LEU A 142 0.29 7.90 -1.41
C LEU A 142 0.79 9.32 -1.74
N LYS A 143 1.54 9.49 -2.82
CA LYS A 143 2.06 10.79 -3.27
C LYS A 143 0.95 11.79 -3.58
N ASP A 144 -0.12 11.33 -4.21
CA ASP A 144 -1.32 12.14 -4.46
C ASP A 144 -2.02 12.58 -3.16
N ALA A 145 -1.98 11.75 -2.13
CA ALA A 145 -2.50 12.09 -0.81
C ALA A 145 -1.62 13.15 -0.13
N VAL A 146 -0.29 12.97 -0.17
CA VAL A 146 0.69 13.93 0.37
C VAL A 146 0.52 15.32 -0.25
N ALA A 147 0.37 15.39 -1.58
CA ALA A 147 0.19 16.66 -2.28
C ALA A 147 -1.07 17.45 -1.86
N LYS A 148 -2.03 16.80 -1.21
CA LYS A 148 -3.28 17.42 -0.73
C LYS A 148 -3.23 17.83 0.75
N VAL A 149 -2.13 17.55 1.43
CA VAL A 149 -1.96 17.84 2.86
C VAL A 149 -0.87 18.90 3.03
N THR A 150 -1.27 20.03 3.59
CA THR A 150 -0.32 21.08 4.01
C THR A 150 -0.06 20.93 5.51
N VAL A 151 1.19 20.97 5.90
CA VAL A 151 1.65 20.95 7.32
C VAL A 151 1.90 22.37 7.79
#